data_122a74061079e114f3bdf4aee562a0e9
#
_entry.id   122a74061079e114f3bdf4aee562a0e9
#
_cell.length_a   1.000
_cell.length_b   1.000
_cell.length_c   1.000
_cell.angle_alpha   90.00
_cell.angle_beta   90.00
_cell.angle_gamma   90.00
#
_symmetry.space_group_name_H-M   'P 1'
#
loop_
_entity.id
_entity.type
_entity.pdbx_description
1 polymer ?
#
loop_
_entity_poly.entity_id
_entity_poly.type
_entity_poly.pdbx_seq_one_letter_code
_entity_poly.pdbx_strand_id
1 'polypeptide(L)'
;DMKRGDFIRELARVIGVNVSDMSLRFALERVTKYLLTLENPLLIFDEGDKIPDVVFYYFITIYNRLEGHCGIIFMSTNYIKRRMEVGLSYNKKGYDEIHSRICRKFIDLTPANSFEVAAVARANGIADDKTIKAVVKDAASCNFDMRRVRREVHKQKRLAALK
;
A
#
# COMPACT_ATOMS: atom_id res chain seq x y z
N ASP A 1 11.83 -8.07 -12.41
CA ASP A 1 11.54 -6.60 -12.47
C ASP A 1 10.24 -6.37 -13.21
N MET A 2 9.30 -5.66 -12.57
CA MET A 2 8.02 -5.30 -13.16
C MET A 2 8.23 -4.38 -14.37
N LYS A 3 7.78 -4.79 -15.55
CA LYS A 3 7.79 -3.95 -16.76
C LYS A 3 6.55 -3.06 -16.81
N ARG A 4 6.58 -2.05 -17.67
CA ARG A 4 5.44 -1.10 -17.87
C ARG A 4 4.13 -1.82 -18.16
N GLY A 5 4.18 -2.82 -19.05
CA GLY A 5 3.01 -3.61 -19.44
C GLY A 5 2.44 -4.44 -18.29
N ASP A 6 3.31 -5.00 -17.46
CA ASP A 6 2.92 -5.81 -16.32
C ASP A 6 2.18 -4.97 -15.28
N PHE A 7 2.64 -3.74 -15.01
CA PHE A 7 1.98 -2.81 -14.10
C PHE A 7 0.53 -2.47 -14.54
N ILE A 8 0.35 -2.10 -15.81
CA ILE A 8 -1.00 -1.74 -16.30
C ILE A 8 -1.92 -2.96 -16.37
N ARG A 9 -1.40 -4.14 -16.74
CA ARG A 9 -2.18 -5.38 -16.74
C ARG A 9 -2.58 -5.80 -15.33
N GLU A 10 -1.66 -5.67 -14.36
CA GLU A 10 -1.96 -5.98 -12.97
C GLU A 10 -2.98 -4.99 -12.38
N LEU A 11 -2.85 -3.70 -12.66
CA LEU A 11 -3.84 -2.71 -12.26
C LEU A 11 -5.22 -3.04 -12.87
N ALA A 12 -5.27 -3.36 -14.16
CA ALA A 12 -6.49 -3.77 -14.85
C ALA A 12 -7.12 -5.01 -14.22
N ARG A 13 -6.29 -6.02 -13.90
CA ARG A 13 -6.72 -7.25 -13.23
C ARG A 13 -7.35 -6.97 -11.86
N VAL A 14 -6.72 -6.14 -11.06
CA VAL A 14 -7.20 -5.77 -9.70
C VAL A 14 -8.55 -5.07 -9.75
N ILE A 15 -8.76 -4.18 -10.73
CA ILE A 15 -10.02 -3.45 -10.89
C ILE A 15 -11.06 -4.20 -11.75
N GLY A 16 -10.76 -5.42 -12.20
CA GLY A 16 -11.69 -6.25 -12.97
C GLY A 16 -11.87 -5.85 -14.44
N VAL A 17 -10.90 -5.14 -15.02
CA VAL A 17 -10.95 -4.69 -16.42
C VAL A 17 -10.11 -5.61 -17.31
N ASN A 18 -10.73 -6.21 -18.34
CA ASN A 18 -10.01 -7.05 -19.30
C ASN A 18 -9.26 -6.20 -20.32
N VAL A 19 -7.94 -6.44 -20.42
CA VAL A 19 -7.01 -5.77 -21.35
C VAL A 19 -6.05 -6.75 -22.04
N SER A 20 -6.36 -8.06 -22.06
CA SER A 20 -5.43 -9.13 -22.52
C SER A 20 -4.91 -8.91 -23.93
N ASP A 21 -5.77 -8.49 -24.86
CA ASP A 21 -5.44 -8.35 -26.28
C ASP A 21 -5.14 -6.91 -26.68
N MET A 22 -4.90 -6.04 -25.71
CA MET A 22 -4.69 -4.62 -25.97
C MET A 22 -3.22 -4.22 -25.96
N SER A 23 -2.87 -3.28 -26.85
CA SER A 23 -1.60 -2.58 -26.71
C SER A 23 -1.57 -1.80 -25.38
N LEU A 24 -0.37 -1.55 -24.88
CA LEU A 24 -0.19 -0.84 -23.60
C LEU A 24 -0.92 0.52 -23.57
N ARG A 25 -0.95 1.23 -24.68
CA ARG A 25 -1.66 2.51 -24.82
C ARG A 25 -3.16 2.33 -24.62
N PHE A 26 -3.76 1.37 -25.29
CA PHE A 26 -5.21 1.11 -25.20
C PHE A 26 -5.58 0.52 -23.82
N ALA A 27 -4.73 -0.34 -23.25
CA ALA A 27 -4.93 -0.86 -21.89
C ALA A 27 -4.95 0.28 -20.85
N LEU A 28 -4.00 1.21 -20.93
CA LEU A 28 -3.96 2.38 -20.06
C LEU A 28 -5.20 3.28 -20.23
N GLU A 29 -5.60 3.51 -21.47
CA GLU A 29 -6.80 4.29 -21.77
C GLU A 29 -8.07 3.62 -21.20
N ARG A 30 -8.21 2.31 -21.39
CA ARG A 30 -9.35 1.55 -20.87
C ARG A 30 -9.40 1.56 -19.34
N VAL A 31 -8.26 1.35 -18.67
CA VAL A 31 -8.16 1.42 -17.21
C VAL A 31 -8.56 2.80 -16.69
N THR A 32 -8.02 3.86 -17.26
CA THR A 32 -8.34 5.23 -16.83
C THR A 32 -9.79 5.61 -17.11
N LYS A 33 -10.34 5.23 -18.27
CA LYS A 33 -11.77 5.45 -18.57
C LYS A 33 -12.68 4.71 -17.58
N TYR A 34 -12.36 3.47 -17.23
CA TYR A 34 -13.12 2.72 -16.25
C TYR A 34 -13.09 3.41 -14.87
N LEU A 35 -11.91 3.82 -14.40
CA LEU A 35 -11.80 4.52 -13.12
C LEU A 35 -12.60 5.83 -13.10
N LEU A 36 -12.72 6.52 -14.22
CA LEU A 36 -13.57 7.73 -14.36
C LEU A 36 -15.08 7.44 -14.28
N THR A 37 -15.52 6.19 -14.44
CA THR A 37 -16.93 5.80 -14.25
C THR A 37 -17.29 5.50 -12.81
N LEU A 38 -16.31 5.34 -11.93
CA LEU A 38 -16.53 5.00 -10.53
C LEU A 38 -16.76 6.27 -9.70
N GLU A 39 -17.58 6.16 -8.68
CA GLU A 39 -17.80 7.25 -7.73
C GLU A 39 -16.66 7.25 -6.67
N ASN A 40 -15.90 8.33 -6.60
CA ASN A 40 -14.79 8.53 -5.65
C ASN A 40 -13.82 7.34 -5.55
N PRO A 41 -13.25 6.86 -6.67
CA PRO A 41 -12.32 5.73 -6.61
C PRO A 41 -11.05 6.08 -5.85
N LEU A 42 -10.47 5.08 -5.18
CA LEU A 42 -9.21 5.19 -4.45
C LEU A 42 -8.24 4.09 -4.91
N LEU A 43 -7.08 4.50 -5.41
CA LEU A 43 -5.97 3.60 -5.74
C LEU A 43 -4.96 3.61 -4.60
N ILE A 44 -4.67 2.44 -4.05
CA ILE A 44 -3.64 2.26 -3.01
C ILE A 44 -2.51 1.41 -3.59
N PHE A 45 -1.31 1.97 -3.63
CA PHE A 45 -0.10 1.29 -4.05
C PHE A 45 0.73 0.94 -2.81
N ASP A 46 0.74 -0.34 -2.46
CA ASP A 46 1.61 -0.85 -1.40
C ASP A 46 3.03 -1.12 -1.93
N GLU A 47 4.02 -1.10 -1.05
CA GLU A 47 5.42 -1.27 -1.40
C GLU A 47 5.93 -0.26 -2.46
N GLY A 48 5.51 0.99 -2.36
CA GLY A 48 5.83 2.04 -3.32
C GLY A 48 7.33 2.28 -3.56
N ASP A 49 8.17 1.95 -2.58
CA ASP A 49 9.64 1.99 -2.70
C ASP A 49 10.22 0.93 -3.67
N LYS A 50 9.45 -0.12 -3.95
CA LYS A 50 9.86 -1.19 -4.89
C LYS A 50 9.42 -0.92 -6.33
N ILE A 51 8.59 0.08 -6.57
CA ILE A 51 8.12 0.43 -7.92
C ILE A 51 9.31 0.91 -8.75
N PRO A 52 9.60 0.30 -9.92
CA PRO A 52 10.69 0.76 -10.79
C PRO A 52 10.44 2.17 -11.35
N ASP A 53 11.50 2.93 -11.61
CA ASP A 53 11.39 4.29 -12.16
C ASP A 53 10.56 4.36 -13.45
N VAL A 54 10.69 3.34 -14.28
CA VAL A 54 9.94 3.24 -15.53
C VAL A 54 8.43 3.18 -15.32
N VAL A 55 7.97 2.72 -14.16
CA VAL A 55 6.55 2.68 -13.77
C VAL A 55 6.11 4.03 -13.21
N PHE A 56 6.99 4.78 -12.57
CA PHE A 56 6.69 6.13 -12.09
C PHE A 56 6.21 7.06 -13.22
N TYR A 57 6.75 6.93 -14.43
CA TYR A 57 6.26 7.74 -15.57
C TYR A 57 4.82 7.40 -15.96
N TYR A 58 4.44 6.13 -15.87
CA TYR A 58 3.03 5.74 -16.08
C TYR A 58 2.12 6.26 -14.99
N PHE A 59 2.65 6.28 -13.78
CA PHE A 59 1.95 6.85 -12.65
C PHE A 59 1.62 8.34 -12.86
N ILE A 60 2.57 9.12 -13.33
CA ILE A 60 2.34 10.53 -13.73
C ILE A 60 1.20 10.62 -14.76
N THR A 61 1.21 9.73 -15.75
CA THR A 61 0.16 9.71 -16.78
C THR A 61 -1.21 9.35 -16.21
N ILE A 62 -1.27 8.37 -15.30
CA ILE A 62 -2.51 7.98 -14.61
C ILE A 62 -3.01 9.13 -13.75
N TYR A 63 -2.13 9.72 -12.93
CA TYR A 63 -2.46 10.87 -12.10
C TYR A 63 -3.08 12.01 -12.91
N ASN A 64 -2.40 12.45 -13.98
CA ASN A 64 -2.87 13.56 -14.80
C ASN A 64 -4.24 13.30 -15.45
N ARG A 65 -4.59 12.03 -15.73
CA ARG A 65 -5.89 11.67 -16.30
C ARG A 65 -6.99 11.56 -15.26
N LEU A 66 -6.65 11.30 -14.01
CA LEU A 66 -7.58 11.04 -12.92
C LEU A 66 -7.60 12.17 -11.88
N GLU A 67 -6.85 13.25 -12.12
CA GLU A 67 -6.75 14.39 -11.19
C GLU A 67 -8.14 14.95 -10.88
N GLY A 68 -8.38 15.17 -9.59
CA GLY A 68 -9.68 15.64 -9.10
C GLY A 68 -10.80 14.58 -9.05
N HIS A 69 -10.56 13.36 -9.56
CA HIS A 69 -11.57 12.30 -9.60
C HIS A 69 -11.18 11.05 -8.79
N CYS A 70 -9.92 10.71 -8.75
CA CYS A 70 -9.43 9.49 -8.09
C CYS A 70 -8.42 9.85 -6.99
N GLY A 71 -8.66 9.35 -5.78
CA GLY A 71 -7.67 9.39 -4.70
C GLY A 71 -6.52 8.42 -4.98
N ILE A 72 -5.29 8.82 -4.65
CA ILE A 72 -4.11 7.98 -4.86
C ILE A 72 -3.25 8.02 -3.60
N ILE A 73 -2.96 6.84 -3.06
CA ILE A 73 -2.12 6.66 -1.87
C ILE A 73 -0.95 5.74 -2.20
N PHE A 74 0.27 6.16 -1.86
CA PHE A 74 1.43 5.28 -1.81
C PHE A 74 1.73 4.92 -0.37
N MET A 75 1.76 3.62 -0.08
CA MET A 75 2.30 3.09 1.16
C MET A 75 3.70 2.54 0.89
N SER A 76 4.63 2.82 1.77
CA SER A 76 6.04 2.52 1.52
C SER A 76 6.85 2.51 2.82
N THR A 77 8.04 1.96 2.77
CA THR A 77 9.04 2.15 3.83
C THR A 77 9.67 3.55 3.74
N ASN A 78 10.40 3.96 4.78
CA ASN A 78 11.13 5.23 4.77
C ASN A 78 12.19 5.33 3.66
N TYR A 79 12.51 4.23 2.99
CA TYR A 79 13.42 4.21 1.86
C TYR A 79 12.92 5.09 0.69
N ILE A 80 11.60 5.26 0.55
CA ILE A 80 11.04 6.12 -0.51
C ILE A 80 11.48 7.57 -0.37
N LYS A 81 11.60 8.10 0.86
CA LYS A 81 12.09 9.47 1.11
C LYS A 81 13.49 9.63 0.56
N ARG A 82 14.40 8.75 0.97
CA ARG A 82 15.80 8.75 0.50
C ARG A 82 15.89 8.61 -1.03
N ARG A 83 15.07 7.72 -1.60
CA ARG A 83 15.02 7.55 -3.06
C ARG A 83 14.59 8.82 -3.77
N MET A 84 13.58 9.53 -3.24
CA MET A 84 13.13 10.81 -3.80
C MET A 84 14.20 11.89 -3.67
N GLU A 85 14.83 12.04 -2.50
CA GLU A 85 15.92 12.99 -2.28
C GLU A 85 17.08 12.78 -3.26
N VAL A 86 17.53 11.54 -3.40
CA VAL A 86 18.59 11.17 -4.35
C VAL A 86 18.16 11.45 -5.79
N GLY A 87 16.94 11.07 -6.17
CA GLY A 87 16.43 11.32 -7.51
C GLY A 87 16.36 12.82 -7.86
N LEU A 88 15.93 13.64 -6.92
CA LEU A 88 15.87 15.10 -7.06
C LEU A 88 17.26 15.73 -7.11
N SER A 89 18.20 15.33 -6.25
CA SER A 89 19.57 15.87 -6.20
C SER A 89 20.36 15.60 -7.49
N TYR A 90 20.08 14.47 -8.16
CA TYR A 90 20.68 14.14 -9.45
C TYR A 90 19.84 14.60 -10.67
N ASN A 91 18.82 15.43 -10.47
CA ASN A 91 17.87 15.86 -11.51
C ASN A 91 17.34 14.68 -12.33
N LYS A 92 17.07 13.56 -11.67
CA LYS A 92 16.61 12.37 -12.35
C LYS A 92 15.22 12.61 -12.95
N LYS A 93 15.10 12.35 -14.27
CA LYS A 93 13.88 12.62 -15.03
C LYS A 93 12.64 12.05 -14.32
N GLY A 94 11.59 12.88 -14.19
CA GLY A 94 10.29 12.51 -13.62
C GLY A 94 10.21 12.56 -12.09
N TYR A 95 11.32 12.69 -11.38
CA TYR A 95 11.30 12.73 -9.91
C TYR A 95 10.68 14.01 -9.36
N ASP A 96 10.98 15.17 -9.98
CA ASP A 96 10.36 16.44 -9.57
C ASP A 96 8.83 16.42 -9.85
N GLU A 97 8.43 15.85 -10.99
CA GLU A 97 7.03 15.73 -11.34
C GLU A 97 6.26 14.84 -10.35
N ILE A 98 6.81 13.68 -9.97
CA ILE A 98 6.19 12.79 -8.99
C ILE A 98 6.16 13.46 -7.62
N HIS A 99 7.27 14.04 -7.19
CA HIS A 99 7.36 14.72 -5.92
C HIS A 99 6.33 15.84 -5.78
N SER A 100 6.10 16.59 -6.86
CA SER A 100 5.04 17.60 -6.92
C SER A 100 3.65 16.98 -6.76
N ARG A 101 3.36 15.86 -7.44
CA ARG A 101 2.04 15.19 -7.43
C ARG A 101 1.70 14.53 -6.11
N ILE A 102 2.69 14.01 -5.40
CA ILE A 102 2.50 13.52 -4.01
C ILE A 102 2.49 14.66 -2.99
N CYS A 103 2.30 15.90 -3.44
CA CYS A 103 2.22 17.11 -2.62
C CYS A 103 3.48 17.40 -1.80
N ARG A 104 4.64 16.88 -2.19
CA ARG A 104 5.93 17.04 -1.48
C ARG A 104 5.88 16.65 0.00
N LYS A 105 4.92 15.81 0.37
CA LYS A 105 4.64 15.45 1.77
C LYS A 105 4.65 13.96 1.97
N PHE A 106 5.35 13.53 3.00
CA PHE A 106 5.31 12.17 3.53
C PHE A 106 4.61 12.19 4.89
N ILE A 107 3.71 11.23 5.10
CA ILE A 107 3.01 11.04 6.36
C ILE A 107 3.64 9.83 7.04
N ASP A 108 4.35 10.05 8.14
CA ASP A 108 4.92 8.97 8.92
C ASP A 108 3.84 8.31 9.76
N LEU A 109 3.73 6.99 9.66
CA LEU A 109 2.90 6.19 10.54
C LEU A 109 3.69 5.88 11.81
N THR A 110 3.09 6.13 12.96
CA THR A 110 3.67 5.74 14.24
C THR A 110 3.61 4.23 14.42
N PRO A 111 4.64 3.60 15.05
CA PRO A 111 4.55 2.20 15.43
C PRO A 111 3.31 1.94 16.30
N ALA A 112 2.74 0.74 16.18
CA ALA A 112 1.64 0.33 17.04
C ALA A 112 2.08 0.31 18.52
N ASN A 113 1.12 0.44 19.41
CA ASN A 113 1.34 0.44 20.86
C ASN A 113 0.53 -0.68 21.55
N SER A 114 0.71 -0.82 22.86
CA SER A 114 0.06 -1.86 23.65
C SER A 114 -1.47 -1.81 23.61
N PHE A 115 -2.06 -0.60 23.56
CA PHE A 115 -3.51 -0.43 23.49
C PHE A 115 -4.08 -0.87 22.15
N GLU A 116 -3.39 -0.54 21.05
CA GLU A 116 -3.77 -0.94 19.71
C GLU A 116 -3.66 -2.46 19.52
N VAL A 117 -2.59 -3.08 20.05
CA VAL A 117 -2.45 -4.54 20.03
C VAL A 117 -3.57 -5.22 20.82
N ALA A 118 -3.92 -4.69 22.00
CA ALA A 118 -5.05 -5.22 22.77
C ALA A 118 -6.38 -5.05 22.01
N ALA A 119 -6.60 -3.92 21.37
CA ALA A 119 -7.78 -3.68 20.53
C ALA A 119 -7.87 -4.66 19.36
N VAL A 120 -6.76 -4.90 18.65
CA VAL A 120 -6.67 -5.89 17.56
C VAL A 120 -6.96 -7.31 18.08
N ALA A 121 -6.42 -7.68 19.24
CA ALA A 121 -6.69 -8.99 19.83
C ALA A 121 -8.19 -9.17 20.13
N ARG A 122 -8.84 -8.17 20.73
CA ARG A 122 -10.30 -8.17 20.99
C ARG A 122 -11.12 -8.23 19.72
N ALA A 123 -10.80 -7.39 18.73
CA ALA A 123 -11.48 -7.35 17.43
C ALA A 123 -11.39 -8.70 16.68
N ASN A 124 -10.34 -9.47 16.96
CA ASN A 124 -10.16 -10.81 16.41
C ASN A 124 -10.78 -11.93 17.31
N GLY A 125 -11.59 -11.58 18.31
CA GLY A 125 -12.38 -12.52 19.10
C GLY A 125 -11.65 -13.12 20.30
N ILE A 126 -10.53 -12.54 20.77
CA ILE A 126 -9.94 -12.90 22.06
C ILE A 126 -10.63 -12.09 23.16
N ALA A 127 -11.46 -12.74 23.98
CA ALA A 127 -12.20 -12.10 25.06
C ALA A 127 -11.47 -12.16 26.40
N ASP A 128 -10.62 -13.15 26.61
CA ASP A 128 -9.91 -13.36 27.89
C ASP A 128 -8.75 -12.37 28.06
N ASP A 129 -8.83 -11.57 29.12
CA ASP A 129 -7.83 -10.55 29.43
C ASP A 129 -6.42 -11.11 29.71
N LYS A 130 -6.32 -12.33 30.25
CA LYS A 130 -5.03 -12.99 30.47
C LYS A 130 -4.34 -13.30 29.14
N THR A 131 -5.10 -13.80 28.19
CA THR A 131 -4.63 -14.07 26.82
C THR A 131 -4.27 -12.78 26.08
N ILE A 132 -5.08 -11.71 26.21
CA ILE A 132 -4.78 -10.39 25.64
C ILE A 132 -3.44 -9.86 26.19
N LYS A 133 -3.24 -9.92 27.51
CA LYS A 133 -1.96 -9.53 28.15
C LYS A 133 -0.77 -10.34 27.62
N ALA A 134 -0.95 -11.63 27.37
CA ALA A 134 0.10 -12.47 26.80
C ALA A 134 0.45 -12.06 25.36
N VAL A 135 -0.56 -11.75 24.52
CA VAL A 135 -0.35 -11.23 23.16
C VAL A 135 0.37 -9.88 23.19
N VAL A 136 -0.03 -8.96 24.07
CA VAL A 136 0.62 -7.65 24.23
C VAL A 136 2.07 -7.79 24.68
N LYS A 137 2.35 -8.69 25.64
CA LYS A 137 3.71 -8.98 26.12
C LYS A 137 4.61 -9.54 25.00
N ASP A 138 4.09 -10.49 24.22
CA ASP A 138 4.81 -11.01 23.04
C ASP A 138 5.08 -9.92 22.02
N ALA A 139 4.10 -9.07 21.71
CA ALA A 139 4.24 -7.96 20.79
C ALA A 139 5.29 -6.93 21.24
N ALA A 140 5.32 -6.61 22.54
CA ALA A 140 6.29 -5.68 23.12
C ALA A 140 7.74 -6.17 22.94
N SER A 141 7.98 -7.50 22.97
CA SER A 141 9.32 -8.07 22.73
C SER A 141 9.83 -7.90 21.29
N CYS A 142 8.97 -7.54 20.36
CA CYS A 142 9.29 -7.36 18.93
C CYS A 142 8.80 -6.01 18.39
N ASN A 143 8.87 -4.95 19.20
CA ASN A 143 8.50 -3.59 18.83
C ASN A 143 7.08 -3.45 18.25
N PHE A 144 6.14 -4.23 18.78
CA PHE A 144 4.75 -4.26 18.34
C PHE A 144 4.55 -4.56 16.84
N ASP A 145 5.41 -5.43 16.26
CA ASP A 145 5.25 -5.89 14.88
C ASP A 145 3.88 -6.55 14.67
N MET A 146 3.04 -5.93 13.85
CA MET A 146 1.66 -6.38 13.62
C MET A 146 1.57 -7.73 12.91
N ARG A 147 2.60 -8.15 12.16
CA ARG A 147 2.68 -9.51 11.59
C ARG A 147 2.87 -10.54 12.72
N ARG A 148 3.68 -10.19 13.71
CA ARG A 148 3.86 -11.02 14.91
C ARG A 148 2.57 -11.10 15.72
N VAL A 149 1.92 -9.96 15.96
CA VAL A 149 0.61 -9.90 16.64
C VAL A 149 -0.41 -10.80 15.96
N ARG A 150 -0.56 -10.71 14.64
CA ARG A 150 -1.48 -11.57 13.86
C ARG A 150 -1.20 -13.06 14.06
N ARG A 151 0.07 -13.46 14.04
CA ARG A 151 0.47 -14.86 14.26
C ARG A 151 0.13 -15.33 15.66
N GLU A 152 0.42 -14.53 16.69
CA GLU A 152 0.13 -14.90 18.07
C GLU A 152 -1.38 -14.95 18.35
N VAL A 153 -2.16 -13.99 17.85
CA VAL A 153 -3.63 -14.02 17.90
C VAL A 153 -4.16 -15.31 17.27
N HIS A 154 -3.68 -15.67 16.08
CA HIS A 154 -4.11 -16.91 15.41
C HIS A 154 -3.78 -18.17 16.24
N LYS A 155 -2.58 -18.22 16.80
CA LYS A 155 -2.14 -19.31 17.67
C LYS A 155 -3.05 -19.44 18.91
N GLN A 156 -3.34 -18.33 19.58
CA GLN A 156 -4.21 -18.34 20.78
C GLN A 156 -5.64 -18.80 20.44
N LYS A 157 -6.19 -18.39 19.31
CA LYS A 157 -7.50 -18.87 18.84
C LYS A 157 -7.50 -20.38 18.60
N ARG A 158 -6.46 -20.92 17.99
CA ARG A 158 -6.35 -22.38 17.77
C ARG A 158 -6.22 -23.14 19.09
N LEU A 159 -5.44 -22.64 20.04
CA LEU A 159 -5.31 -23.26 21.38
C LEU A 159 -6.64 -23.22 22.16
N ALA A 160 -7.44 -22.17 22.00
CA ALA A 160 -8.76 -22.09 22.62
C ALA A 160 -9.76 -23.07 21.98
N ALA A 161 -9.65 -23.34 20.69
CA ALA A 161 -10.53 -24.29 19.97
C ALA A 161 -10.20 -25.78 20.25
N LEU A 162 -9.05 -26.06 20.87
CA LEU A 162 -8.62 -27.43 21.26
C LEU A 162 -8.99 -27.79 22.71
N LYS A 163 -9.57 -26.84 23.44
CA LYS A 163 -10.08 -27.05 24.82
C LYS A 163 -11.59 -27.24 24.81
#